data_96c9fd1d487f99c55b577f52ec26aec1
#
_entry.id   96c9fd1d487f99c55b577f52ec26aec1
#
_cell.length_a   1.000
_cell.length_b   1.000
_cell.length_c   1.000
_cell.angle_alpha   90.00
_cell.angle_beta   90.00
_cell.angle_gamma   90.00
#
_symmetry.space_group_name_H-M   'P 1'
#
loop_
_entity.id
_entity.type
_entity.pdbx_description
1 polymer ?
#
loop_
_entity_poly.entity_id
_entity_poly.type
_entity_poly.pdbx_seq_one_letter_code
_entity_poly.pdbx_strand_id
1 'polypeptide(L)'
;MRIAVIGGGAIGCLIAARLSSTPARIALVVRRPDAAADIRQNGIRMATPGGRITRTPIHVTDDPLSIGPQDLAILCVKAYALKGTLSALSALSGPDTVVMPVVNGIPWWYPAAQPAPLAGRTLASVDPGGVLSQAIDPTRLIGALTYVAVENQDDGVIRHV
;
A
#
# COMPACT_ATOMS: atom_id res chain seq x y z
N MET A 1 -1.39 11.91 12.83
CA MET A 1 -1.02 11.51 11.47
C MET A 1 -2.11 10.62 10.89
N ARG A 2 -2.50 10.87 9.64
CA ARG A 2 -3.47 10.08 8.87
C ARG A 2 -2.70 9.23 7.86
N ILE A 3 -2.94 7.92 7.86
CA ILE A 3 -2.22 6.97 7.01
C ILE A 3 -3.23 6.13 6.23
N ALA A 4 -3.13 6.14 4.91
CA ALA A 4 -3.83 5.19 4.06
C ALA A 4 -2.90 4.06 3.60
N VAL A 5 -3.35 2.83 3.78
CA VAL A 5 -2.71 1.64 3.21
C VAL A 5 -3.53 1.22 1.99
N ILE A 6 -2.95 1.34 0.79
CA ILE A 6 -3.62 1.01 -0.47
C ILE A 6 -3.24 -0.41 -0.87
N GLY A 7 -4.22 -1.30 -0.82
CA GLY A 7 -4.09 -2.71 -1.17
C GLY A 7 -4.40 -3.65 -0.01
N GLY A 8 -5.50 -4.39 -0.13
CA GLY A 8 -6.00 -5.38 0.85
C GLY A 8 -5.38 -6.77 0.67
N GLY A 9 -4.16 -6.86 0.13
CA GLY A 9 -3.39 -8.11 0.09
C GLY A 9 -2.74 -8.43 1.45
N ALA A 10 -2.03 -9.55 1.52
CA ALA A 10 -1.42 -10.02 2.76
C ALA A 10 -0.49 -8.98 3.42
N ILE A 11 0.38 -8.33 2.63
CA ILE A 11 1.29 -7.28 3.12
C ILE A 11 0.51 -6.05 3.61
N GLY A 12 -0.47 -5.57 2.82
CA GLY A 12 -1.25 -4.39 3.20
C GLY A 12 -2.06 -4.61 4.47
N CYS A 13 -2.72 -5.75 4.58
CA CYS A 13 -3.43 -6.14 5.80
C CYS A 13 -2.50 -6.26 7.01
N LEU A 14 -1.31 -6.87 6.84
CA LEU A 14 -0.31 -6.96 7.91
C LEU A 14 0.11 -5.57 8.38
N ILE A 15 0.48 -4.68 7.46
CA ILE A 15 0.93 -3.31 7.78
C ILE A 15 -0.21 -2.54 8.45
N ALA A 16 -1.41 -2.57 7.89
CA ALA A 16 -2.55 -1.87 8.45
C ALA A 16 -2.90 -2.36 9.88
N ALA A 17 -2.89 -3.69 10.09
CA ALA A 17 -3.15 -4.27 11.41
C ALA A 17 -2.06 -3.91 12.43
N ARG A 18 -0.78 -3.85 12.03
CA ARG A 18 0.31 -3.44 12.92
C ARG A 18 0.27 -1.96 13.25
N LEU A 19 -0.03 -1.11 12.28
CA LEU A 19 -0.13 0.32 12.48
C LEU A 19 -1.34 0.72 13.32
N SER A 20 -2.42 -0.07 13.34
CA SER A 20 -3.63 0.23 14.12
C SER A 20 -3.40 0.24 15.63
N SER A 21 -2.28 -0.31 16.12
CA SER A 21 -1.87 -0.20 17.53
C SER A 21 -1.13 1.11 17.87
N THR A 22 -0.92 1.98 16.88
CA THR A 22 -0.29 3.30 17.06
C THR A 22 -1.34 4.40 17.24
N PRO A 23 -0.98 5.60 17.68
CA PRO A 23 -1.90 6.75 17.75
C PRO A 23 -2.33 7.31 16.38
N ALA A 24 -1.79 6.81 15.28
CA ALA A 24 -2.15 7.26 13.94
C ALA A 24 -3.56 6.79 13.54
N ARG A 25 -4.24 7.56 12.69
CA ARG A 25 -5.50 7.16 12.09
C ARG A 25 -5.20 6.36 10.83
N ILE A 26 -5.50 5.07 10.86
CA ILE A 26 -5.19 4.14 9.78
C ILE A 26 -6.46 3.84 8.99
N ALA A 27 -6.39 3.95 7.67
CA ALA A 27 -7.43 3.48 6.76
C ALA A 27 -6.83 2.47 5.78
N LEU A 28 -7.50 1.34 5.62
CA LEU A 28 -7.18 0.36 4.58
C LEU A 28 -8.07 0.63 3.36
N VAL A 29 -7.43 0.89 2.23
CA VAL A 29 -8.13 1.13 0.96
C VAL A 29 -8.03 -0.13 0.12
N VAL A 30 -9.19 -0.70 -0.21
CA VAL A 30 -9.30 -1.91 -1.01
C VAL A 30 -10.09 -1.62 -2.28
N ARG A 31 -9.83 -2.37 -3.35
CA ARG A 31 -10.47 -2.12 -4.64
C ARG A 31 -11.88 -2.70 -4.72
N ARG A 32 -12.14 -3.80 -4.01
CA ARG A 32 -13.37 -4.57 -4.14
C ARG A 32 -14.32 -4.27 -2.98
N PRO A 33 -15.60 -3.92 -3.25
CA PRO A 33 -16.59 -3.65 -2.22
C PRO A 33 -16.86 -4.84 -1.29
N ASP A 34 -16.84 -6.07 -1.82
CA ASP A 34 -17.02 -7.29 -1.03
C ASP A 34 -15.87 -7.50 -0.02
N ALA A 35 -14.62 -7.23 -0.45
CA ALA A 35 -13.48 -7.27 0.46
C ALA A 35 -13.57 -6.18 1.54
N ALA A 36 -14.04 -4.99 1.19
CA ALA A 36 -14.30 -3.94 2.17
C ALA A 36 -15.37 -4.35 3.18
N ALA A 37 -16.46 -4.96 2.71
CA ALA A 37 -17.55 -5.45 3.56
C ALA A 37 -17.08 -6.54 4.52
N ASP A 38 -16.31 -7.54 4.03
CA ASP A 38 -15.76 -8.59 4.89
C ASP A 38 -14.85 -8.03 5.99
N ILE A 39 -13.89 -7.18 5.61
CA ILE A 39 -12.96 -6.59 6.59
C ILE A 39 -13.69 -5.66 7.57
N ARG A 40 -14.71 -4.93 7.13
CA ARG A 40 -15.54 -4.09 8.01
C ARG A 40 -16.28 -4.91 9.06
N GLN A 41 -16.79 -6.07 8.66
CA GLN A 41 -17.54 -6.96 9.55
C GLN A 41 -16.61 -7.78 10.46
N ASN A 42 -15.52 -8.32 9.92
CA ASN A 42 -14.70 -9.33 10.59
C ASN A 42 -13.37 -8.79 11.12
N GLY A 43 -12.98 -7.56 10.75
CA GLY A 43 -11.63 -7.05 10.96
C GLY A 43 -10.59 -7.75 10.08
N ILE A 44 -9.34 -7.31 10.16
CA ILE A 44 -8.22 -8.05 9.57
C ILE A 44 -7.96 -9.27 10.43
N ARG A 45 -8.05 -10.46 9.83
CA ARG A 45 -7.83 -11.75 10.50
C ARG A 45 -6.39 -12.21 10.25
N MET A 46 -5.64 -12.44 11.32
CA MET A 46 -4.24 -12.87 11.23
C MET A 46 -3.99 -14.11 12.06
N ALA A 47 -3.44 -15.16 11.46
CA ALA A 47 -2.98 -16.35 12.18
C ALA A 47 -1.59 -16.11 12.79
N THR A 48 -1.46 -16.39 14.09
CA THR A 48 -0.16 -16.44 14.77
C THR A 48 0.56 -17.74 14.45
N PRO A 49 1.89 -17.84 14.68
CA PRO A 49 2.62 -19.10 14.50
C PRO A 49 2.03 -20.29 15.27
N GLY A 50 1.36 -20.01 16.41
CA GLY A 50 0.64 -21.05 17.19
C GLY A 50 -0.76 -21.36 16.68
N GLY A 51 -1.17 -20.89 15.49
CA GLY A 51 -2.46 -21.16 14.88
C GLY A 51 -3.63 -20.33 15.44
N ARG A 52 -3.43 -19.51 16.47
CA ARG A 52 -4.49 -18.63 16.99
C ARG A 52 -4.78 -17.51 16.01
N ILE A 53 -6.06 -17.29 15.68
CA ILE A 53 -6.50 -16.18 14.85
C ILE A 53 -6.77 -14.96 15.72
N THR A 54 -6.11 -13.86 15.40
CA THR A 54 -6.41 -12.54 15.95
C THR A 54 -7.24 -11.74 14.95
N ARG A 55 -8.08 -10.85 15.45
CA ARG A 55 -8.93 -9.94 14.65
C ARG A 55 -8.59 -8.51 15.02
N THR A 56 -8.23 -7.71 14.04
CA THR A 56 -7.91 -6.30 14.23
C THR A 56 -8.97 -5.45 13.55
N PRO A 57 -9.82 -4.75 14.32
CA PRO A 57 -10.75 -3.78 13.75
C PRO A 57 -9.97 -2.66 13.06
N ILE A 58 -10.44 -2.25 11.88
CA ILE A 58 -9.81 -1.17 11.11
C ILE A 58 -10.84 -0.40 10.30
N HIS A 59 -10.57 0.88 10.08
CA HIS A 59 -11.32 1.62 9.09
C HIS A 59 -10.94 1.12 7.70
N VAL A 60 -11.91 0.61 6.94
CA VAL A 60 -11.72 0.09 5.58
C VAL A 60 -12.71 0.75 4.63
N THR A 61 -12.22 1.13 3.45
CA THR A 61 -13.04 1.72 2.39
C THR A 61 -12.63 1.22 1.01
N ASP A 62 -13.59 1.16 0.11
CA ASP A 62 -13.42 0.99 -1.34
C ASP A 62 -13.63 2.32 -2.10
N ASP A 63 -13.98 3.39 -1.36
CA ASP A 63 -14.06 4.76 -1.87
C ASP A 63 -12.98 5.65 -1.22
N PRO A 64 -11.83 5.87 -1.88
CA PRO A 64 -10.75 6.71 -1.37
C PRO A 64 -11.16 8.16 -1.13
N LEU A 65 -12.12 8.70 -1.90
CA LEU A 65 -12.59 10.08 -1.74
C LEU A 65 -13.27 10.29 -0.38
N SER A 66 -13.89 9.25 0.17
CA SER A 66 -14.58 9.33 1.47
C SER A 66 -13.67 9.69 2.65
N ILE A 67 -12.36 9.45 2.53
CA ILE A 67 -11.39 9.72 3.60
C ILE A 67 -10.47 10.93 3.32
N GLY A 68 -10.48 11.44 2.09
CA GLY A 68 -9.73 12.62 1.67
C GLY A 68 -8.21 12.50 1.83
N PRO A 69 -7.49 13.64 1.73
CA PRO A 69 -6.02 13.64 1.75
C PRO A 69 -5.44 13.08 3.05
N GLN A 70 -4.35 12.33 2.91
CA GLN A 70 -3.63 11.66 3.97
C GLN A 70 -2.22 12.25 4.13
N ASP A 71 -1.61 12.05 5.30
CA ASP A 71 -0.23 12.48 5.53
C ASP A 71 0.76 11.46 4.91
N LEU A 72 0.39 10.17 4.90
CA LEU A 72 1.17 9.09 4.31
C LEU A 72 0.26 8.12 3.54
N ALA A 73 0.60 7.83 2.29
CA ALA A 73 -0.03 6.80 1.47
C ALA A 73 0.95 5.65 1.25
N ILE A 74 0.63 4.46 1.78
CA ILE A 74 1.44 3.25 1.66
C ILE A 74 0.87 2.38 0.55
N LEU A 75 1.63 2.16 -0.53
CA LEU A 75 1.20 1.33 -1.65
C LEU A 75 1.62 -0.13 -1.43
N CYS A 76 0.67 -0.98 -1.06
CA CYS A 76 0.88 -2.40 -0.77
C CYS A 76 0.25 -3.31 -1.83
N VAL A 77 0.62 -3.08 -3.07
CA VAL A 77 0.17 -3.90 -4.21
C VAL A 77 1.37 -4.52 -4.93
N LYS A 78 1.13 -5.51 -5.76
CA LYS A 78 2.20 -6.06 -6.61
C LYS A 78 2.67 -5.00 -7.61
N ALA A 79 3.95 -5.03 -8.00
CA ALA A 79 4.56 -4.02 -8.88
C ALA A 79 3.74 -3.76 -10.16
N TYR A 80 3.24 -4.81 -10.81
CA TYR A 80 2.41 -4.71 -12.02
C TYR A 80 1.05 -4.04 -11.79
N ALA A 81 0.60 -3.93 -10.54
CA ALA A 81 -0.69 -3.32 -10.19
C ALA A 81 -0.57 -1.86 -9.73
N LEU A 82 0.64 -1.31 -9.61
CA LEU A 82 0.87 0.06 -9.13
C LEU A 82 0.14 1.11 -9.95
N LYS A 83 0.16 1.00 -11.28
CA LYS A 83 -0.57 1.91 -12.17
C LYS A 83 -2.06 1.99 -11.81
N GLY A 84 -2.66 0.85 -11.43
CA GLY A 84 -4.06 0.78 -11.02
C GLY A 84 -4.38 1.46 -9.68
N THR A 85 -3.36 1.89 -8.92
CA THR A 85 -3.56 2.61 -7.66
C THR A 85 -3.57 4.14 -7.82
N LEU A 86 -3.21 4.66 -8.99
CA LEU A 86 -3.01 6.10 -9.19
C LEU A 86 -4.28 6.92 -8.96
N SER A 87 -5.43 6.43 -9.34
CA SER A 87 -6.71 7.09 -9.06
C SER A 87 -6.96 7.22 -7.54
N ALA A 88 -6.79 6.12 -6.81
CA ALA A 88 -6.92 6.13 -5.36
C ALA A 88 -5.86 7.03 -4.71
N LEU A 89 -4.61 6.96 -5.17
CA LEU A 89 -3.54 7.80 -4.68
C LEU A 89 -3.83 9.29 -4.91
N SER A 90 -4.34 9.66 -6.08
CA SER A 90 -4.74 11.04 -6.38
C SER A 90 -5.80 11.57 -5.40
N ALA A 91 -6.82 10.75 -5.09
CA ALA A 91 -7.87 11.11 -4.13
C ALA A 91 -7.33 11.29 -2.70
N LEU A 92 -6.25 10.59 -2.37
CA LEU A 92 -5.63 10.58 -1.03
C LEU A 92 -4.46 11.55 -0.90
N SER A 93 -4.06 12.21 -2.00
CA SER A 93 -2.91 13.09 -2.02
C SER A 93 -3.29 14.55 -1.76
N GLY A 94 -2.57 15.18 -0.87
CA GLY A 94 -2.50 16.62 -0.66
C GLY A 94 -1.10 17.16 -0.97
N PRO A 95 -0.86 18.45 -0.73
CA PRO A 95 0.43 19.09 -1.03
C PRO A 95 1.61 18.45 -0.28
N ASP A 96 1.38 17.91 0.91
CA ASP A 96 2.42 17.35 1.78
C ASP A 96 2.33 15.83 1.92
N THR A 97 1.48 15.16 1.15
CA THR A 97 1.35 13.70 1.24
C THR A 97 2.62 13.01 0.81
N VAL A 98 3.17 12.18 1.68
CA VAL A 98 4.29 11.29 1.39
C VAL A 98 3.76 9.96 0.85
N VAL A 99 4.44 9.40 -0.14
CA VAL A 99 4.09 8.12 -0.75
C VAL A 99 5.15 7.07 -0.42
N MET A 100 4.74 5.93 0.12
CA MET A 100 5.64 4.83 0.47
C MET A 100 5.25 3.55 -0.27
N PRO A 101 5.84 3.30 -1.44
CA PRO A 101 5.64 2.03 -2.14
C PRO A 101 6.37 0.89 -1.41
N VAL A 102 5.64 -0.15 -1.06
CA VAL A 102 6.18 -1.36 -0.44
C VAL A 102 6.20 -2.45 -1.50
N VAL A 103 7.20 -2.39 -2.37
CA VAL A 103 7.34 -3.31 -3.51
C VAL A 103 8.78 -3.81 -3.61
N ASN A 104 8.91 -5.10 -3.92
CA ASN A 104 10.21 -5.72 -4.17
C ASN A 104 10.61 -5.57 -5.65
N GLY A 105 11.90 -5.70 -5.91
CA GLY A 105 12.48 -5.52 -7.24
C GLY A 105 13.07 -4.13 -7.45
N ILE A 106 13.42 -3.82 -8.71
CA ILE A 106 13.96 -2.50 -9.06
C ILE A 106 12.78 -1.50 -9.12
N PRO A 107 12.80 -0.44 -8.31
CA PRO A 107 11.71 0.53 -8.29
C PRO A 107 11.75 1.47 -9.49
N TRP A 108 10.60 1.96 -9.92
CA TRP A 108 10.50 2.90 -11.05
C TRP A 108 11.25 4.22 -10.81
N TRP A 109 11.39 4.64 -9.55
CA TRP A 109 12.09 5.87 -9.16
C TRP A 109 13.60 5.71 -9.03
N TYR A 110 14.14 4.52 -9.24
CA TYR A 110 15.57 4.26 -9.10
C TYR A 110 16.45 5.24 -9.91
N PRO A 111 16.09 5.59 -11.18
CA PRO A 111 16.90 6.53 -11.96
C PRO A 111 16.88 7.97 -11.40
N ALA A 112 15.86 8.37 -10.66
CA ALA A 112 15.79 9.72 -10.11
C ALA A 112 16.87 9.99 -9.05
N ALA A 113 17.34 8.94 -8.36
CA ALA A 113 18.38 9.01 -7.35
C ALA A 113 19.79 8.67 -7.89
N GLN A 114 19.94 8.44 -9.20
CA GLN A 114 21.19 8.03 -9.81
C GLN A 114 21.89 9.17 -10.56
N PRO A 115 23.25 9.15 -10.63
CA PRO A 115 23.97 10.05 -11.51
C PRO A 115 23.78 9.66 -13.00
N ALA A 116 24.26 10.51 -13.92
CA ALA A 116 24.34 10.16 -15.33
C ALA A 116 25.10 8.82 -15.51
N PRO A 117 24.73 7.96 -16.47
CA PRO A 117 23.73 8.19 -17.53
C PRO A 117 22.30 7.76 -17.17
N LEU A 118 22.01 7.40 -15.93
CA LEU A 118 20.69 6.89 -15.52
C LEU A 118 19.73 8.00 -15.09
N ALA A 119 20.25 9.15 -14.67
CA ALA A 119 19.42 10.28 -14.22
C ALA A 119 18.36 10.66 -15.26
N GLY A 120 17.10 10.78 -14.80
CA GLY A 120 15.98 11.19 -15.66
C GLY A 120 15.48 10.13 -16.64
N ARG A 121 16.04 8.91 -16.64
CA ARG A 121 15.55 7.82 -17.49
C ARG A 121 14.30 7.18 -16.93
N THR A 122 13.44 6.71 -17.83
CA THR A 122 12.30 5.85 -17.48
C THR A 122 12.68 4.39 -17.66
N LEU A 123 12.42 3.57 -16.68
CA LEU A 123 12.63 2.12 -16.77
C LEU A 123 11.36 1.46 -17.32
N ALA A 124 11.30 1.24 -18.64
CA ALA A 124 10.10 0.73 -19.31
C ALA A 124 9.61 -0.63 -18.78
N SER A 125 10.50 -1.46 -18.21
CA SER A 125 10.14 -2.75 -17.61
C SER A 125 9.30 -2.63 -16.33
N VAL A 126 9.42 -1.53 -15.58
CA VAL A 126 8.72 -1.32 -14.30
C VAL A 126 7.77 -0.11 -14.33
N ASP A 127 7.95 0.80 -15.30
CA ASP A 127 7.10 1.95 -15.52
C ASP A 127 6.88 2.19 -17.03
N PRO A 128 6.10 1.32 -17.70
CA PRO A 128 5.81 1.47 -19.12
C PRO A 128 5.13 2.81 -19.40
N GLY A 129 5.77 3.62 -20.27
CA GLY A 129 5.29 4.95 -20.62
C GLY A 129 5.53 6.04 -19.56
N GLY A 130 6.26 5.76 -18.48
CA GLY A 130 6.60 6.75 -17.45
C GLY A 130 5.40 7.23 -16.63
N VAL A 131 4.35 6.44 -16.54
CA VAL A 131 3.07 6.85 -15.91
C VAL A 131 3.22 7.06 -14.41
N LEU A 132 3.98 6.20 -13.74
CA LEU A 132 4.24 6.33 -12.30
C LEU A 132 5.18 7.52 -12.03
N SER A 133 6.24 7.66 -12.83
CA SER A 133 7.21 8.75 -12.73
C SER A 133 6.58 10.12 -12.96
N GLN A 134 5.56 10.21 -13.81
CA GLN A 134 4.81 11.45 -14.05
C GLN A 134 3.80 11.77 -12.95
N ALA A 135 3.22 10.73 -12.34
CA ALA A 135 2.17 10.89 -11.35
C ALA A 135 2.68 11.10 -9.92
N ILE A 136 3.89 10.63 -9.61
CA ILE A 136 4.42 10.62 -8.24
C ILE A 136 5.77 11.36 -8.22
N ASP A 137 5.80 12.48 -7.51
CA ASP A 137 7.02 13.26 -7.31
C ASP A 137 8.05 12.45 -6.50
N PRO A 138 9.26 12.19 -7.03
CA PRO A 138 10.28 11.43 -6.33
C PRO A 138 10.75 12.08 -5.03
N THR A 139 10.57 13.39 -4.84
CA THR A 139 10.91 14.09 -3.59
C THR A 139 9.96 13.75 -2.43
N ARG A 140 8.81 13.16 -2.74
CA ARG A 140 7.81 12.71 -1.76
C ARG A 140 7.82 11.21 -1.54
N LEU A 141 8.80 10.50 -2.08
CA LEU A 141 8.88 9.05 -1.97
C LEU A 141 9.73 8.60 -0.79
N ILE A 142 9.23 7.60 -0.07
CA ILE A 142 10.02 6.80 0.85
C ILE A 142 10.08 5.38 0.30
N GLY A 143 11.25 4.95 -0.18
CA GLY A 143 11.44 3.57 -0.65
C GLY A 143 11.35 2.57 0.49
N ALA A 144 10.57 1.50 0.32
CA ALA A 144 10.45 0.43 1.29
C ALA A 144 10.59 -0.94 0.61
N LEU A 145 11.33 -1.83 1.25
CA LEU A 145 11.47 -3.23 0.90
C LEU A 145 10.92 -4.10 2.02
N THR A 146 10.34 -5.25 1.66
CA THR A 146 9.84 -6.21 2.65
C THR A 146 10.58 -7.54 2.53
N TYR A 147 11.00 -8.04 3.69
CA TYR A 147 11.56 -9.39 3.83
C TYR A 147 10.62 -10.31 4.62
N VAL A 148 9.37 -9.87 4.81
CA VAL A 148 8.37 -10.65 5.52
C VAL A 148 7.65 -11.60 4.55
N ALA A 149 7.51 -12.84 4.96
CA ALA A 149 6.71 -13.83 4.25
C ALA A 149 5.31 -13.89 4.86
N VAL A 150 4.33 -13.45 4.09
CA VAL A 150 2.91 -13.51 4.46
C VAL A 150 2.08 -13.96 3.27
N GLU A 151 1.09 -14.77 3.55
CA GLU A 151 0.15 -15.25 2.55
C GLU A 151 -1.30 -15.02 2.97
N ASN A 152 -2.17 -14.88 1.99
CA ASN A 152 -3.61 -14.82 2.22
C ASN A 152 -4.18 -16.22 1.98
N GLN A 153 -4.83 -16.77 2.99
CA GLN A 153 -5.51 -18.08 2.87
C GLN A 153 -6.86 -17.90 2.16
N ASP A 154 -7.42 -18.98 1.63
CA ASP A 154 -8.69 -18.97 0.90
C ASP A 154 -9.85 -18.45 1.75
N ASP A 155 -9.78 -18.60 3.07
CA ASP A 155 -10.75 -18.08 4.04
C ASP A 155 -10.53 -16.59 4.40
N GLY A 156 -9.57 -15.92 3.76
CA GLY A 156 -9.23 -14.52 4.02
C GLY A 156 -8.43 -14.28 5.30
N VAL A 157 -7.88 -15.34 5.91
CA VAL A 157 -6.95 -15.21 7.04
C VAL A 157 -5.54 -14.95 6.52
N ILE A 158 -4.87 -13.96 7.06
CA ILE A 158 -3.46 -13.65 6.77
C ILE A 158 -2.59 -14.53 7.67
N ARG A 159 -1.72 -15.32 7.07
CA ARG A 159 -0.72 -16.11 7.79
C ARG A 159 0.66 -15.50 7.62
N HIS A 160 1.34 -15.25 8.72
CA HIS A 160 2.77 -14.95 8.73
C HIS A 160 3.53 -16.28 8.72
N VAL A 161 4.38 -16.46 7.72
CA VAL A 161 5.15 -17.71 7.50
C VAL A 161 6.53 -17.60 8.13
#